data_d1e7af625fc4882cebf9e3cecfe6adea
#
_entry.id   d1e7af625fc4882cebf9e3cecfe6adea
#
_cell.length_a   1.000
_cell.length_b   1.000
_cell.length_c   1.000
_cell.angle_alpha   90.00
_cell.angle_beta   90.00
_cell.angle_gamma   90.00
#
_symmetry.space_group_name_H-M   'P 1'
#
loop_
_entity.id
_entity.type
_entity.pdbx_description
1 polymer ?
#
loop_
_entity_poly.entity_id
_entity_poly.type
_entity_poly.pdbx_seq_one_letter_code
_entity_poly.pdbx_strand_id
1 'polypeptide(L)'
;WVPEVGERGAVHIHMTLNAIDTQLLKKCWDKGWITIKPMDDNGQYRRLAEYFVKYSEKTMKTCEGFTGRRYNSSKNLVIPEPQKKTVSSRNAFNHIVKVSSGWYLDKDSIREAWHEVTGFMYFTYTLIYDGRYRKQDESESYLLNLETGEVEITEKLQKAAGRK
;
A
#
# COMPACT_ATOMS: atom_id res chain seq x y z
N TRP A 1 -3.74 -13.68 8.34
CA TRP A 1 -2.47 -14.00 9.00
C TRP A 1 -1.41 -14.44 8.01
N VAL A 2 -0.16 -14.31 8.41
CA VAL A 2 1.02 -14.79 7.69
C VAL A 2 1.94 -15.55 8.66
N PRO A 3 2.54 -16.68 8.23
CA PRO A 3 3.56 -17.36 9.01
C PRO A 3 4.93 -16.72 8.79
N GLU A 4 5.73 -16.71 9.82
CA GLU A 4 7.16 -16.39 9.78
C GLU A 4 7.92 -17.49 10.50
N VAL A 5 8.99 -17.97 9.89
CA VAL A 5 9.93 -18.86 10.58
C VAL A 5 11.11 -18.01 11.02
N GLY A 6 11.29 -17.92 12.33
CA GLY A 6 12.41 -17.21 12.93
C GLY A 6 13.74 -17.93 12.72
N GLU A 7 14.85 -17.26 13.03
CA GLU A 7 16.21 -17.79 12.83
C GLU A 7 16.50 -19.10 13.57
N ARG A 8 15.78 -19.36 14.66
CA ARG A 8 15.89 -20.60 15.44
C ARG A 8 14.89 -21.69 15.03
N GLY A 9 14.23 -21.53 13.88
CA GLY A 9 13.21 -22.45 13.39
C GLY A 9 11.85 -22.34 14.08
N ALA A 10 11.66 -21.41 15.01
CA ALA A 10 10.36 -21.20 15.66
C ALA A 10 9.39 -20.56 14.70
N VAL A 11 8.16 -21.10 14.62
CA VAL A 11 7.10 -20.55 13.81
C VAL A 11 6.37 -19.43 14.57
N HIS A 12 6.31 -18.25 13.98
CA HIS A 12 5.55 -17.11 14.42
C HIS A 12 4.36 -16.89 13.49
N ILE A 13 3.23 -16.52 14.04
CA ILE A 13 2.04 -16.17 13.26
C ILE A 13 1.75 -14.68 13.49
N HIS A 14 1.82 -13.91 12.43
CA HIS A 14 1.42 -12.51 12.44
C HIS A 14 -0.02 -12.39 11.96
N MET A 15 -0.86 -11.70 12.75
CA MET A 15 -2.28 -11.50 12.42
C MET A 15 -2.67 -10.05 12.57
N THR A 16 -3.54 -9.61 11.68
CA THR A 16 -4.30 -8.37 11.85
C THR A 16 -5.74 -8.75 12.12
N LEU A 17 -6.32 -8.18 13.16
CA LEU A 17 -7.67 -8.47 13.60
C LEU A 17 -8.45 -7.16 13.77
N ASN A 18 -9.76 -7.23 13.64
CA ASN A 18 -10.63 -6.16 14.12
C ASN A 18 -10.45 -5.99 15.63
N ALA A 19 -10.95 -4.88 16.18
CA ALA A 19 -10.97 -4.68 17.61
C ALA A 19 -11.64 -5.88 18.32
N ILE A 20 -10.90 -6.49 19.22
CA ILE A 20 -11.34 -7.67 19.98
C ILE A 20 -10.88 -7.53 21.43
N ASP A 21 -11.64 -8.11 22.35
CA ASP A 21 -11.23 -8.24 23.74
C ASP A 21 -9.93 -9.08 23.82
N THR A 22 -8.88 -8.46 24.34
CA THR A 22 -7.56 -9.08 24.45
C THR A 22 -7.55 -10.26 25.43
N GLN A 23 -8.41 -10.27 26.43
CA GLN A 23 -8.55 -11.39 27.36
C GLN A 23 -9.18 -12.59 26.67
N LEU A 24 -10.19 -12.34 25.83
CA LEU A 24 -10.81 -13.39 25.02
C LEU A 24 -9.80 -13.97 24.04
N LEU A 25 -9.02 -13.12 23.35
CA LEU A 25 -8.00 -13.56 22.42
C LEU A 25 -6.96 -14.44 23.12
N LYS A 26 -6.47 -14.05 24.29
CA LYS A 26 -5.53 -14.86 25.09
C LYS A 26 -6.10 -16.20 25.50
N LYS A 27 -7.39 -16.27 25.83
CA LYS A 27 -8.07 -17.54 26.17
C LYS A 27 -8.19 -18.48 24.98
N CYS A 28 -8.40 -17.92 23.77
CA CYS A 28 -8.54 -18.70 22.55
C CYS A 28 -7.22 -19.19 21.96
N TRP A 29 -6.11 -18.58 22.35
CA TRP A 29 -4.78 -18.91 21.80
C TRP A 29 -3.99 -19.81 22.76
N ASP A 30 -3.83 -21.05 22.40
CA ASP A 30 -3.14 -22.07 23.20
C ASP A 30 -1.74 -22.44 22.65
N LYS A 31 -1.24 -21.69 21.65
CA LYS A 31 0.00 -22.03 20.92
C LYS A 31 1.22 -21.21 21.35
N GLY A 32 1.25 -20.70 22.57
CA GLY A 32 2.39 -19.98 23.12
C GLY A 32 2.12 -18.49 23.35
N TRP A 33 3.18 -17.70 23.30
CA TRP A 33 3.10 -16.28 23.65
C TRP A 33 2.34 -15.44 22.62
N ILE A 34 1.57 -14.47 23.12
CA ILE A 34 0.90 -13.46 22.32
C ILE A 34 1.47 -12.09 22.66
N THR A 35 1.87 -11.36 21.61
CA THR A 35 2.15 -9.92 21.70
C THR A 35 1.06 -9.17 20.92
N ILE A 36 0.36 -8.26 21.58
CA ILE A 36 -0.70 -7.47 20.98
C ILE A 36 -0.21 -6.03 20.87
N LYS A 37 -0.32 -5.46 19.68
CA LYS A 37 -0.03 -4.04 19.41
C LYS A 37 -1.26 -3.40 18.80
N PRO A 38 -1.74 -2.27 19.33
CA PRO A 38 -2.79 -1.52 18.67
C PRO A 38 -2.28 -1.00 17.33
N MET A 39 -3.15 -0.99 16.33
CA MET A 39 -2.89 -0.31 15.07
C MET A 39 -3.30 1.16 15.22
N ASP A 40 -2.57 2.05 14.59
CA ASP A 40 -2.97 3.45 14.53
C ASP A 40 -4.17 3.65 13.58
N ASP A 41 -4.91 4.72 13.80
CA ASP A 41 -6.11 5.03 13.03
C ASP A 41 -5.85 5.88 11.79
N ASN A 42 -4.58 6.03 11.39
CA ASN A 42 -4.22 6.90 10.26
C ASN A 42 -4.56 6.32 8.88
N GLY A 43 -5.06 5.09 8.84
CA GLY A 43 -5.46 4.42 7.60
C GLY A 43 -4.31 4.01 6.68
N GLN A 44 -3.06 4.17 7.12
CA GLN A 44 -1.88 3.93 6.30
C GLN A 44 -1.27 2.57 6.58
N TYR A 45 -1.91 1.53 6.10
CA TYR A 45 -1.47 0.15 6.38
C TYR A 45 -0.48 -0.40 5.36
N ARG A 46 0.04 0.43 4.44
CA ARG A 46 0.99 -0.02 3.42
C ARG A 46 2.24 -0.65 4.03
N ARG A 47 2.87 0.00 5.03
CA ARG A 47 4.07 -0.53 5.68
C ARG A 47 3.80 -1.86 6.39
N LEU A 48 2.61 -2.02 6.98
CA LEU A 48 2.21 -3.28 7.58
C LEU A 48 2.00 -4.37 6.53
N ALA A 49 1.41 -4.05 5.38
CA ALA A 49 1.26 -4.98 4.28
C ALA A 49 2.62 -5.40 3.70
N GLU A 50 3.53 -4.46 3.49
CA GLU A 50 4.91 -4.72 3.05
C GLU A 50 5.65 -5.62 4.05
N TYR A 51 5.48 -5.38 5.34
CA TYR A 51 6.02 -6.21 6.41
C TYR A 51 5.52 -7.66 6.28
N PHE A 52 4.22 -7.86 6.13
CA PHE A 52 3.63 -9.20 5.97
C PHE A 52 4.12 -9.92 4.72
N VAL A 53 4.21 -9.22 3.59
CA VAL A 53 4.74 -9.79 2.34
C VAL A 53 6.19 -10.22 2.50
N LYS A 54 7.04 -9.35 3.08
CA LYS A 54 8.45 -9.63 3.30
C LYS A 54 8.68 -10.88 4.14
N TYR A 55 7.95 -11.05 5.25
CA TYR A 55 8.12 -12.21 6.13
C TYR A 55 7.57 -13.48 5.49
N SER A 56 6.46 -13.42 4.79
CA SER A 56 5.94 -14.58 4.07
C SER A 56 6.91 -15.03 2.97
N GLU A 57 7.55 -14.10 2.27
CA GLU A 57 8.53 -14.39 1.24
C GLU A 57 9.81 -14.99 1.82
N LYS A 58 10.32 -14.43 2.92
CA LYS A 58 11.48 -14.99 3.65
C LYS A 58 11.22 -16.44 4.04
N THR A 59 10.07 -16.71 4.67
CA THR A 59 9.69 -18.05 5.10
C THR A 59 9.66 -19.03 3.93
N MET A 60 9.09 -18.65 2.79
CA MET A 60 9.02 -19.52 1.61
C MET A 60 10.40 -19.81 1.01
N LYS A 61 11.35 -18.88 1.09
CA LYS A 61 12.71 -19.04 0.56
C LYS A 61 13.63 -19.83 1.48
N THR A 62 13.44 -19.73 2.79
CA THR A 62 14.38 -20.29 3.78
C THR A 62 13.93 -21.62 4.37
N CYS A 63 12.67 -21.99 4.26
CA CYS A 63 12.14 -23.22 4.83
C CYS A 63 11.91 -24.26 3.73
N GLU A 64 12.89 -25.11 3.50
CA GLU A 64 12.71 -26.28 2.65
C GLU A 64 11.58 -27.15 3.22
N GLY A 65 10.62 -27.51 2.36
CA GLY A 65 9.47 -28.33 2.75
C GLY A 65 8.30 -27.58 3.40
N PHE A 66 8.32 -26.25 3.46
CA PHE A 66 7.14 -25.53 3.89
C PHE A 66 6.03 -25.59 2.82
N THR A 67 5.03 -26.44 3.08
CA THR A 67 3.87 -26.64 2.17
C THR A 67 2.66 -25.79 2.53
N GLY A 68 2.80 -24.90 3.52
CA GLY A 68 1.72 -24.05 4.02
C GLY A 68 1.37 -22.90 3.08
N ARG A 69 0.22 -22.29 3.35
CA ARG A 69 -0.18 -21.06 2.62
C ARG A 69 0.68 -19.89 3.06
N ARG A 70 1.08 -19.05 2.08
CA ARG A 70 1.83 -17.82 2.35
C ARG A 70 1.07 -16.86 3.27
N TYR A 71 -0.23 -16.78 3.10
CA TYR A 71 -1.14 -15.99 3.92
C TYR A 71 -2.53 -16.61 3.90
N ASN A 72 -3.34 -16.20 4.86
CA ASN A 72 -4.75 -16.52 4.86
C ASN A 72 -5.55 -15.30 5.30
N SER A 73 -6.61 -15.01 4.58
CA SER A 73 -7.55 -13.91 4.88
C SER A 73 -8.90 -14.45 5.31
N SER A 74 -9.63 -13.68 6.08
CA SER A 74 -11.02 -14.00 6.40
C SER A 74 -11.89 -13.88 5.14
N LYS A 75 -12.92 -14.70 5.06
CA LYS A 75 -13.81 -14.75 3.88
C LYS A 75 -14.74 -13.53 3.75
N ASN A 76 -14.90 -12.78 4.82
CA ASN A 76 -15.78 -11.60 4.89
C ASN A 76 -15.06 -10.27 4.62
N LEU A 77 -13.82 -10.30 4.15
CA LEU A 77 -13.13 -9.09 3.74
C LEU A 77 -13.74 -8.54 2.45
N VAL A 78 -14.00 -7.24 2.45
CA VAL A 78 -14.33 -6.53 1.23
C VAL A 78 -13.04 -6.36 0.42
N ILE A 79 -13.00 -7.00 -0.74
CA ILE A 79 -11.88 -6.87 -1.67
C ILE A 79 -12.23 -5.73 -2.63
N PRO A 80 -11.50 -4.61 -2.63
CA PRO A 80 -11.79 -3.51 -3.53
C PRO A 80 -11.54 -3.95 -4.99
N GLU A 81 -12.49 -3.65 -5.85
CA GLU A 81 -12.34 -3.90 -7.29
C GLU A 81 -11.51 -2.78 -7.93
N PRO A 82 -10.47 -3.13 -8.70
CA PRO A 82 -9.66 -2.13 -9.38
C PRO A 82 -10.46 -1.45 -10.50
N GLN A 83 -10.49 -0.13 -10.51
CA GLN A 83 -11.02 0.63 -11.63
C GLN A 83 -10.00 0.65 -12.77
N LYS A 84 -10.40 0.17 -13.94
CA LYS A 84 -9.56 0.16 -15.15
C LYS A 84 -10.01 1.26 -16.09
N LYS A 85 -9.08 2.07 -16.57
CA LYS A 85 -9.32 3.10 -17.58
C LYS A 85 -8.29 2.97 -18.67
N THR A 86 -8.72 3.03 -19.93
CA THR A 86 -7.81 3.13 -21.06
C THR A 86 -7.41 4.60 -21.22
N VAL A 87 -6.13 4.85 -21.29
CA VAL A 87 -5.56 6.18 -21.52
C VAL A 87 -4.78 6.18 -22.83
N SER A 88 -4.69 7.33 -23.51
CA SER A 88 -3.85 7.44 -24.69
C SER A 88 -2.38 7.28 -24.31
N SER A 89 -1.56 6.76 -25.23
CA SER A 89 -0.12 6.59 -25.01
C SER A 89 0.57 7.90 -24.65
N ARG A 90 0.15 9.03 -25.24
CA ARG A 90 0.66 10.36 -24.87
C ARG A 90 0.44 10.69 -23.39
N ASN A 91 -0.70 10.31 -22.82
CA ASN A 91 -1.02 10.58 -21.41
C ASN A 91 -0.43 9.53 -20.46
N ALA A 92 -0.19 8.32 -20.95
CA ALA A 92 0.41 7.25 -20.14
C ALA A 92 1.87 7.54 -19.76
N PHE A 93 2.58 8.31 -20.59
CA PHE A 93 4.01 8.57 -20.42
C PHE A 93 4.35 10.00 -19.97
N ASN A 94 3.37 10.80 -19.59
CA ASN A 94 3.63 12.16 -19.13
C ASN A 94 4.05 12.25 -17.66
N HIS A 95 4.00 11.15 -16.91
CA HIS A 95 4.39 11.03 -15.51
C HIS A 95 3.75 12.07 -14.58
N ILE A 96 2.63 12.65 -14.99
CA ILE A 96 1.90 13.63 -14.21
C ILE A 96 0.94 12.92 -13.26
N VAL A 97 1.16 13.07 -11.96
CA VAL A 97 0.26 12.60 -10.92
C VAL A 97 -0.69 13.73 -10.53
N LYS A 98 -1.97 13.54 -10.78
CA LYS A 98 -3.02 14.47 -10.34
C LYS A 98 -3.54 14.04 -8.97
N VAL A 99 -3.48 14.95 -8.01
CA VAL A 99 -3.92 14.70 -6.64
C VAL A 99 -5.20 15.45 -6.39
N SER A 100 -6.24 14.74 -5.98
CA SER A 100 -7.53 15.33 -5.61
C SER A 100 -7.48 15.97 -4.23
N SER A 101 -8.40 16.90 -3.96
CA SER A 101 -8.53 17.53 -2.64
C SER A 101 -8.69 16.48 -1.52
N GLY A 102 -8.03 16.67 -0.40
CA GLY A 102 -8.02 15.73 0.72
C GLY A 102 -7.06 14.53 0.57
N TRP A 103 -6.35 14.44 -0.54
CA TRP A 103 -5.34 13.42 -0.77
C TRP A 103 -3.96 14.06 -0.90
N TYR A 104 -2.92 13.30 -0.62
CA TYR A 104 -1.54 13.67 -0.91
C TYR A 104 -0.78 12.49 -1.52
N LEU A 105 0.28 12.83 -2.26
CA LEU A 105 1.14 11.84 -2.89
C LEU A 105 2.19 11.36 -1.88
N ASP A 106 2.24 10.05 -1.64
CA ASP A 106 3.37 9.41 -0.96
C ASP A 106 4.55 9.33 -1.94
N LYS A 107 5.48 10.27 -1.84
CA LYS A 107 6.62 10.39 -2.76
C LYS A 107 7.50 9.14 -2.74
N ASP A 108 7.65 8.50 -1.59
CA ASP A 108 8.44 7.28 -1.42
C ASP A 108 7.78 6.05 -2.08
N SER A 109 6.52 6.19 -2.49
CA SER A 109 5.79 5.13 -3.17
C SER A 109 5.99 5.08 -4.67
N ILE A 110 6.59 6.13 -5.25
CA ILE A 110 6.75 6.24 -6.70
C ILE A 110 7.73 5.16 -7.17
N ARG A 111 7.31 4.39 -8.17
CA ARG A 111 8.13 3.36 -8.82
C ARG A 111 7.87 3.38 -10.31
N GLU A 112 8.93 3.26 -11.05
CA GLU A 112 8.92 3.04 -12.48
C GLU A 112 9.80 1.84 -12.80
N ALA A 113 9.29 0.94 -13.61
CA ALA A 113 10.04 -0.22 -14.03
C ALA A 113 9.48 -0.82 -15.32
N TRP A 114 10.25 -1.67 -15.95
CA TRP A 114 9.82 -2.49 -17.08
C TRP A 114 9.29 -3.83 -16.58
N HIS A 115 8.15 -4.22 -17.10
CA HIS A 115 7.60 -5.53 -16.80
C HIS A 115 8.41 -6.60 -17.54
N GLU A 116 9.09 -7.47 -16.81
CA GLU A 116 10.05 -8.44 -17.37
C GLU A 116 9.48 -9.34 -18.47
N VAL A 117 8.20 -9.72 -18.34
CA VAL A 117 7.56 -10.64 -19.29
C VAL A 117 6.97 -9.90 -20.49
N THR A 118 6.34 -8.76 -20.29
CA THR A 118 5.63 -8.04 -21.37
C THR A 118 6.47 -6.97 -22.05
N GLY A 119 7.59 -6.56 -21.44
CA GLY A 119 8.42 -5.47 -21.93
C GLY A 119 7.77 -4.08 -21.86
N PHE A 120 6.59 -3.95 -21.25
CA PHE A 120 5.94 -2.65 -21.07
C PHE A 120 6.43 -1.97 -19.80
N MET A 121 6.62 -0.66 -19.91
CA MET A 121 6.89 0.19 -18.76
C MET A 121 5.64 0.35 -17.91
N TYR A 122 5.80 0.34 -16.59
CA TYR A 122 4.74 0.69 -15.66
C TYR A 122 5.20 1.78 -14.70
N PHE A 123 4.27 2.61 -14.31
CA PHE A 123 4.46 3.68 -13.36
C PHE A 123 3.43 3.52 -12.23
N THR A 124 3.90 3.45 -10.99
CA THR A 124 3.03 3.27 -9.82
C THR A 124 3.32 4.30 -8.75
N TYR A 125 2.27 4.71 -8.05
CA TYR A 125 2.36 5.60 -6.90
C TYR A 125 1.19 5.36 -5.96
N THR A 126 1.27 5.87 -4.76
CA THR A 126 0.22 5.80 -3.75
C THR A 126 -0.27 7.18 -3.41
N LEU A 127 -1.58 7.37 -3.45
CA LEU A 127 -2.24 8.55 -2.89
C LEU A 127 -2.81 8.18 -1.52
N ILE A 128 -2.61 9.05 -0.55
CA ILE A 128 -3.08 8.85 0.82
C ILE A 128 -4.15 9.89 1.12
N TYR A 129 -5.29 9.41 1.61
CA TYR A 129 -6.34 10.28 2.10
C TYR A 129 -6.02 10.73 3.53
N ASP A 130 -5.91 12.03 3.77
CA ASP A 130 -5.60 12.59 5.08
C ASP A 130 -6.82 13.17 5.81
N GLY A 131 -8.01 13.09 5.18
CA GLY A 131 -9.26 13.60 5.72
C GLY A 131 -9.35 15.11 5.85
N ARG A 132 -8.31 15.85 5.51
CA ARG A 132 -8.32 17.31 5.59
C ARG A 132 -9.05 17.88 4.39
N TYR A 133 -10.08 18.65 4.67
CA TYR A 133 -10.82 19.34 3.64
C TYR A 133 -9.96 20.49 3.10
N ARG A 134 -9.30 20.28 1.98
CA ARG A 134 -8.73 21.37 1.20
C ARG A 134 -9.84 21.90 0.29
N LYS A 135 -10.00 23.24 0.21
CA LYS A 135 -10.98 23.84 -0.71
C LYS A 135 -10.81 23.26 -2.11
N GLN A 136 -11.92 22.96 -2.78
CA GLN A 136 -11.98 22.24 -4.07
C GLN A 136 -11.14 22.84 -5.23
N ASP A 137 -10.52 23.99 -5.02
CA ASP A 137 -9.82 24.75 -6.07
C ASP A 137 -8.30 24.49 -6.16
N GLU A 138 -7.75 23.63 -5.30
CA GLU A 138 -6.31 23.34 -5.31
C GLU A 138 -6.05 21.88 -5.62
N SER A 139 -6.12 21.50 -6.91
CA SER A 139 -5.52 20.25 -7.37
C SER A 139 -4.03 20.50 -7.62
N GLU A 140 -3.17 19.78 -6.91
CA GLU A 140 -1.73 19.80 -7.15
C GLU A 140 -1.39 18.78 -8.23
N SER A 141 -0.55 19.15 -9.18
CA SER A 141 0.03 18.23 -10.15
C SER A 141 1.51 18.08 -9.86
N TYR A 142 1.97 16.84 -9.83
CA TYR A 142 3.36 16.50 -9.58
C TYR A 142 3.97 15.93 -10.85
N LEU A 143 5.14 16.40 -11.21
CA LEU A 143 5.97 15.83 -12.28
C LEU A 143 7.14 15.10 -11.64
N LEU A 144 7.33 13.86 -12.00
CA LEU A 144 8.52 13.10 -11.63
C LEU A 144 9.63 13.41 -12.63
N ASN A 145 10.74 13.95 -12.15
CA ASN A 145 11.97 14.03 -12.93
C ASN A 145 12.64 12.66 -12.92
N LEU A 146 12.67 12.01 -14.09
CA LEU A 146 13.19 10.63 -14.24
C LEU A 146 14.72 10.55 -14.11
N GLU A 147 15.43 11.66 -14.35
CA GLU A 147 16.89 11.67 -14.27
C GLU A 147 17.38 11.84 -12.83
N THR A 148 16.70 12.68 -12.04
CA THR A 148 17.09 12.96 -10.65
C THR A 148 16.29 12.16 -9.63
N GLY A 149 15.15 11.60 -10.00
CA GLY A 149 14.19 10.98 -9.11
C GLY A 149 13.43 11.98 -8.24
N GLU A 150 13.60 13.28 -8.47
CA GLU A 150 12.95 14.34 -7.72
C GLU A 150 11.52 14.56 -8.20
N VAL A 151 10.63 14.89 -7.29
CA VAL A 151 9.23 15.20 -7.56
C VAL A 151 9.04 16.71 -7.46
N GLU A 152 8.76 17.35 -8.59
CA GLU A 152 8.49 18.78 -8.68
C GLU A 152 6.98 19.04 -8.68
N ILE A 153 6.54 20.10 -7.99
CA ILE A 153 5.17 20.60 -8.05
C ILE A 153 5.07 21.48 -9.30
N THR A 154 4.40 21.00 -10.34
CA THR A 154 4.38 21.68 -11.64
C THR A 154 3.33 22.77 -11.77
N GLU A 155 2.18 22.65 -11.10
CA GLU A 155 1.13 23.69 -11.14
C GLU A 155 0.15 23.56 -9.96
N LYS A 156 -0.18 24.68 -9.35
CA LYS A 156 -1.47 24.88 -8.71
C LYS A 156 -2.44 25.25 -9.83
N LEU A 157 -3.24 24.32 -10.29
CA LEU A 157 -4.33 24.64 -11.21
C LEU A 157 -5.35 25.53 -10.50
N GLN A 158 -5.11 26.84 -10.51
CA GLN A 158 -6.17 27.79 -10.24
C GLN A 158 -7.17 27.66 -11.38
N LYS A 159 -8.35 27.13 -11.09
CA LYS A 159 -9.49 27.32 -11.99
C LYS A 159 -9.63 28.82 -12.14
N ALA A 160 -9.33 29.34 -13.33
CA ALA A 160 -9.70 30.68 -13.70
C ALA A 160 -11.20 30.84 -13.36
N ALA A 161 -11.48 31.70 -12.39
CA ALA A 161 -12.84 32.07 -12.07
C ALA A 161 -13.50 32.52 -13.37
N GLY A 162 -14.48 31.73 -13.83
CA GLY A 162 -15.21 32.05 -15.04
C GLY A 162 -15.75 33.48 -14.94
N ARG A 163 -15.19 34.33 -15.76
CA ARG A 163 -15.85 35.58 -16.10
C ARG A 163 -17.04 35.22 -16.97
N LYS A 164 -18.23 35.56 -16.39
CA LYS A 164 -19.54 35.82 -17.03
C LYS A 164 -19.94 34.93 -18.20
#